data_202874cb35d665ee7cf32e5b5865e328
#
_entry.id   202874cb35d665ee7cf32e5b5865e328
#
_cell.length_a   1.000
_cell.length_b   1.000
_cell.length_c   1.000
_cell.angle_alpha   90.00
_cell.angle_beta   90.00
_cell.angle_gamma   90.00
#
_symmetry.space_group_name_H-M   'P 1'
#
loop_
_entity.id
_entity.type
_entity.pdbx_description
1 polymer ?
#
loop_
_entity_poly.entity_id
_entity_poly.type
_entity_poly.pdbx_seq_one_letter_code
_entity_poly.pdbx_strand_id
1 'polypeptide(L)'
;MTASYQTQLTDTSYNGWTNYETWNVSLWIGNDEGLYNMARNCYSYQDFLNRYDDDSETPDGVKFNDVNVNHVEMDEMFEEM
;
A
#
# COMPACT_ATOMS: atom_id res chain seq x y z
N MET A 1 -17.78 4.23 11.24
CA MET A 1 -17.47 4.49 10.92
C MET A 1 -17.40 4.92 10.62
N THR A 2 -17.33 4.96 10.47
CA THR A 2 -17.03 5.42 10.10
C THR A 2 -16.94 6.04 9.65
N ALA A 3 -17.13 6.28 9.50
CA ALA A 3 -16.87 6.97 9.01
C ALA A 3 -16.65 7.56 8.66
N SER A 4 -16.67 7.82 8.70
CA SER A 4 -16.32 8.35 8.39
C SER A 4 -16.18 8.65 7.77
N TYR A 5 -16.30 8.55 7.58
CA TYR A 5 -16.00 8.76 6.93
C TYR A 5 -16.30 9.15 6.10
N GLN A 6 -16.74 9.25 5.86
CA GLN A 6 -16.93 9.50 5.07
C GLN A 6 -17.06 10.36 4.47
N THR A 7 -17.20 10.62 4.74
CA THR A 7 -17.32 11.48 4.10
C THR A 7 -16.61 12.19 3.23
N GLN A 8 -16.08 12.21 2.99
CA GLN A 8 -15.28 12.71 2.10
C GLN A 8 -15.56 12.59 0.72
N LEU A 9 -16.54 13.00 0.30
CA LEU A 9 -17.19 12.62 -0.89
C LEU A 9 -16.57 13.12 -2.14
N THR A 10 -16.04 14.34 -2.11
CA THR A 10 -15.36 14.89 -3.27
C THR A 10 -13.87 14.64 -3.22
N ASP A 11 -13.45 13.98 -2.20
CA ASP A 11 -12.06 13.67 -1.98
C ASP A 11 -11.66 12.51 -2.83
N THR A 12 -10.53 12.60 -3.52
CA THR A 12 -10.03 11.50 -4.33
C THR A 12 -9.26 10.49 -3.50
N SER A 13 -9.01 10.77 -2.23
CA SER A 13 -8.27 9.82 -1.40
C SER A 13 -9.12 8.61 -1.12
N TYR A 14 -8.47 7.52 -0.75
CA TYR A 14 -9.13 6.26 -0.50
C TYR A 14 -8.74 5.80 0.89
N ASN A 15 -9.65 5.93 1.84
CA ASN A 15 -9.43 5.53 3.24
C ASN A 15 -8.15 6.13 3.83
N GLY A 16 -7.86 7.38 3.49
CA GLY A 16 -6.67 8.06 3.97
C GLY A 16 -5.46 7.93 3.06
N TRP A 17 -5.59 7.16 1.97
CA TRP A 17 -4.53 7.00 0.99
C TRP A 17 -4.87 7.81 -0.25
N THR A 18 -3.86 8.15 -1.05
CA THR A 18 -4.04 8.98 -2.23
C THR A 18 -5.02 8.39 -3.23
N ASN A 19 -4.98 7.05 -3.42
CA ASN A 19 -5.82 6.41 -4.43
C ASN A 19 -6.07 4.96 -4.05
N TYR A 20 -6.90 4.30 -4.84
CA TYR A 20 -7.27 2.92 -4.61
C TYR A 20 -6.07 1.99 -4.65
N GLU A 21 -5.18 2.18 -5.64
CA GLU A 21 -4.03 1.30 -5.80
C GLU A 21 -3.14 1.33 -4.57
N THR A 22 -2.85 2.52 -4.04
CA THR A 22 -2.03 2.66 -2.86
C THR A 22 -2.71 2.01 -1.65
N TRP A 23 -4.00 2.28 -1.49
CA TRP A 23 -4.76 1.69 -0.40
C TRP A 23 -4.73 0.16 -0.48
N ASN A 24 -4.98 -0.39 -1.67
CA ASN A 24 -5.07 -1.84 -1.84
C ASN A 24 -3.75 -2.52 -1.51
N VAL A 25 -2.65 -1.97 -2.03
CA VAL A 25 -1.33 -2.53 -1.76
C VAL A 25 -1.02 -2.45 -0.27
N SER A 26 -1.32 -1.31 0.37
CA SER A 26 -1.07 -1.17 1.81
C SER A 26 -1.89 -2.15 2.63
N LEU A 27 -3.13 -2.38 2.22
CA LEU A 27 -4.03 -3.30 2.89
C LEU A 27 -3.44 -4.72 2.89
N TRP A 28 -3.00 -5.17 1.73
CA TRP A 28 -2.51 -6.54 1.62
C TRP A 28 -1.15 -6.72 2.28
N ILE A 29 -0.28 -5.73 2.21
CA ILE A 29 1.00 -5.79 2.92
C ILE A 29 0.75 -5.86 4.43
N GLY A 30 -0.20 -5.08 4.92
CA GLY A 30 -0.50 -5.07 6.35
C GLY A 30 -1.21 -6.32 6.85
N ASN A 31 -1.95 -7.00 5.98
CA ASN A 31 -2.78 -8.13 6.40
C ASN A 31 -2.19 -9.49 6.04
N ASP A 32 -1.16 -9.54 5.22
CA ASP A 32 -0.50 -10.80 4.87
C ASP A 32 0.78 -10.89 5.68
N GLU A 33 0.87 -11.93 6.51
CA GLU A 33 2.00 -12.05 7.43
C GLU A 33 3.33 -12.11 6.70
N GLY A 34 3.39 -12.82 5.58
CA GLY A 34 4.63 -12.94 4.81
C GLY A 34 5.05 -11.61 4.23
N LEU A 35 4.10 -10.89 3.64
CA LEU A 35 4.39 -9.56 3.07
C LEU A 35 4.76 -8.57 4.16
N TYR A 36 4.05 -8.61 5.28
CA TYR A 36 4.32 -7.71 6.39
C TYR A 36 5.75 -7.92 6.92
N ASN A 37 6.12 -9.18 7.12
CA ASN A 37 7.46 -9.48 7.63
C ASN A 37 8.54 -9.08 6.64
N MET A 38 8.29 -9.24 5.35
CA MET A 38 9.24 -8.79 4.33
C MET A 38 9.38 -7.28 4.35
N ALA A 39 8.24 -6.57 4.41
CA ALA A 39 8.24 -5.11 4.40
C ALA A 39 8.97 -4.53 5.60
N ARG A 40 8.83 -5.16 6.76
CA ARG A 40 9.52 -4.68 7.98
C ARG A 40 11.03 -4.68 7.82
N ASN A 41 11.55 -5.51 6.93
CA ASN A 41 12.99 -5.64 6.73
C ASN A 41 13.49 -4.81 5.55
N CYS A 42 12.62 -3.99 4.96
CA CYS A 42 12.97 -3.15 3.83
C CYS A 42 13.14 -1.71 4.27
N TYR A 43 14.02 -0.99 3.59
CA TYR A 43 14.28 0.41 3.91
C TYR A 43 13.23 1.33 3.29
N SER A 44 12.60 0.89 2.20
CA SER A 44 11.65 1.70 1.46
C SER A 44 10.76 0.80 0.63
N TYR A 45 9.74 1.39 0.04
CA TYR A 45 8.87 0.63 -0.86
C TYR A 45 9.63 0.16 -2.09
N GLN A 46 10.55 0.99 -2.61
CA GLN A 46 11.34 0.58 -3.75
C GLN A 46 12.24 -0.62 -3.40
N ASP A 47 12.80 -0.62 -2.19
CA ASP A 47 13.59 -1.77 -1.72
C ASP A 47 12.73 -3.03 -1.66
N PHE A 48 11.49 -2.87 -1.19
CA PHE A 48 10.53 -3.97 -1.15
C PHE A 48 10.28 -4.52 -2.56
N LEU A 49 10.06 -3.64 -3.54
CA LEU A 49 9.83 -4.07 -4.92
C LEU A 49 11.05 -4.78 -5.49
N ASN A 50 12.24 -4.36 -5.10
CA ASN A 50 13.46 -4.99 -5.58
C ASN A 50 13.67 -6.39 -5.03
N ARG A 51 13.12 -6.65 -3.84
CA ARG A 51 13.27 -7.96 -3.17
C ARG A 51 12.12 -8.90 -3.47
N TYR A 52 10.96 -8.35 -3.77
CA TYR A 52 9.77 -9.11 -4.08
C TYR A 52 9.57 -9.10 -5.57
N ASP A 53 8.77 -10.04 -6.09
CA ASP A 53 8.48 -10.09 -7.51
C ASP A 53 7.64 -8.87 -7.88
N ASP A 54 8.22 -7.92 -8.61
CA ASP A 54 7.55 -6.66 -8.92
C ASP A 54 6.45 -6.83 -9.97
N ASP A 55 6.34 -8.00 -10.58
CA ASP A 55 5.20 -8.30 -11.46
C ASP A 55 4.04 -8.90 -10.68
N SER A 56 4.18 -9.13 -9.39
CA SER A 56 3.13 -9.70 -8.57
C SER A 56 1.98 -8.72 -8.37
N GLU A 57 0.81 -9.28 -8.14
CA GLU A 57 -0.41 -8.52 -7.89
C GLU A 57 -1.00 -8.91 -6.55
N THR A 58 -1.75 -7.97 -5.96
CA THR A 58 -2.57 -8.29 -4.81
C THR A 58 -3.68 -9.25 -5.27
N PRO A 59 -4.34 -9.93 -4.33
CA PRO A 59 -5.50 -10.75 -4.70
C PRO A 59 -6.61 -9.96 -5.39
N ASP A 60 -6.62 -8.65 -5.24
CA ASP A 60 -7.61 -7.80 -5.90
C ASP A 60 -7.13 -7.33 -7.27
N GLY A 61 -5.96 -7.77 -7.73
CA GLY A 61 -5.50 -7.51 -9.07
C GLY A 61 -4.69 -6.23 -9.25
N VAL A 62 -4.22 -5.64 -8.16
CA VAL A 62 -3.38 -4.44 -8.24
C VAL A 62 -1.92 -4.83 -8.20
N LYS A 63 -1.15 -4.41 -9.19
CA LYS A 63 0.28 -4.72 -9.20
C LYS A 63 0.99 -3.91 -8.12
N PHE A 64 1.93 -4.55 -7.43
CA PHE A 64 2.70 -3.85 -6.42
C PHE A 64 3.53 -2.73 -7.03
N ASN A 65 3.94 -2.86 -8.29
CA ASN A 65 4.69 -1.81 -8.98
C ASN A 65 3.81 -0.91 -9.85
N ASP A 66 2.50 -0.90 -9.61
CA ASP A 66 1.59 -0.04 -10.36
C ASP A 66 2.05 1.40 -10.24
N VAL A 67 2.03 2.12 -11.37
CA VAL A 67 2.54 3.50 -11.41
C VAL A 67 1.72 4.44 -10.53
N ASN A 68 0.50 4.06 -10.19
CA ASN A 68 -0.37 4.88 -9.35
C ASN A 68 -0.11 4.69 -7.87
N VAL A 69 0.70 3.70 -7.48
CA VAL A 69 1.03 3.51 -6.07
C VAL A 69 1.92 4.66 -5.62
N ASN A 70 1.51 5.34 -4.56
CA ASN A 70 2.23 6.49 -4.04
C ASN A 70 3.37 6.02 -3.14
N HIS A 71 4.60 6.11 -3.65
CA HIS A 71 5.76 5.60 -2.92
C HIS A 71 6.05 6.38 -1.64
N VAL A 72 5.74 7.68 -1.62
CA VAL A 72 5.94 8.47 -0.41
C VAL A 72 5.07 7.95 0.72
N GLU A 73 3.80 7.67 0.41
CA GLU A 73 2.89 7.14 1.42
C GLU A 73 3.30 5.74 1.87
N MET A 74 3.76 4.91 0.92
CA MET A 74 4.21 3.58 1.27
C MET A 74 5.47 3.63 2.12
N ASP A 75 6.38 4.55 1.81
CA ASP A 75 7.59 4.72 2.62
C ASP A 75 7.24 5.12 4.05
N GLU A 76 6.25 6.00 4.20
CA GLU A 76 5.79 6.40 5.55
C GLU A 76 5.21 5.22 6.30
N MET A 77 4.43 4.40 5.62
CA MET A 77 3.90 3.18 6.22
C MET A 77 5.02 2.27 6.69
N PHE A 78 6.04 2.09 5.86
CA PHE A 78 7.14 1.21 6.19
C PHE A 78 7.95 1.72 7.38
N GLU A 79 8.05 3.04 7.53
CA GLU A 79 8.75 3.62 8.68
C GLU A 79 8.04 3.34 10.00
N GLU A 80 6.74 3.11 9.94
CA GLU A 80 5.95 2.88 11.14
C GLU A 80 5.82 1.42 11.50
N MET A 81 6.34 0.55 10.71
CA MET A 81 6.25 -0.89 10.99
C MET A 81 7.19 -1.36 12.10
#